data_52266c3428195c534ba431a36eb2df2f
#
_entry.id   52266c3428195c534ba431a36eb2df2f
#
_cell.length_a   1.000
_cell.length_b   1.000
_cell.length_c   1.000
_cell.angle_alpha   90.00
_cell.angle_beta   90.00
_cell.angle_gamma   90.00
#
_symmetry.space_group_name_H-M   'P 1'
#
loop_
_entity.id
_entity.type
_entity.pdbx_description
1 polymer ?
#
loop_
_entity_poly.entity_id
_entity_poly.type
_entity_poly.pdbx_seq_one_letter_code
_entity_poly.pdbx_strand_id
1 'polypeptide(L)'
;MLFLFWHYKKDKNMKKISLVVLAVAGMLFLQGCTTKSSTKVPRNGIMTKDEVTFPKPEKSIYKKALSVNLENIRKIEVGMSKDEIRKLIGVPHFSAGLAYVVEWDYLFNLKEKAGDKDMICQYKVVYDFDTYKAASLFWNTKECEDFVNKNKKTQSIELSSDFLFKFASANLSQNGKNEISNLVNKFGKENIKTIFVVGHTDLIGSDKSNLILSQKRANSVKNEFVKNGILSSKITTSGAGESEPVKECDSNLAKNKLIECLAPNRRVNVDITTY
;
A
#
# COMPACT_ATOMS: atom_id res chain seq x y z
N MET A 1 9.44 77.55 -36.88
CA MET A 1 10.34 76.47 -37.11
C MET A 1 11.43 76.48 -36.05
N LEU A 2 11.14 76.01 -34.85
CA LEU A 2 12.08 75.96 -33.72
C LEU A 2 12.45 74.54 -33.43
N PHE A 3 13.68 74.12 -33.69
CA PHE A 3 14.30 72.90 -33.26
C PHE A 3 14.73 72.99 -31.83
N LEU A 4 14.08 72.29 -30.89
CA LEU A 4 14.53 72.08 -29.52
C LEU A 4 15.46 70.88 -29.48
N PHE A 5 16.77 71.09 -29.41
CA PHE A 5 17.76 70.04 -29.08
C PHE A 5 17.65 69.74 -27.60
N TRP A 6 17.09 68.55 -27.26
CA TRP A 6 17.09 68.05 -25.90
C TRP A 6 18.35 67.22 -25.67
N HIS A 7 19.26 67.75 -24.86
CA HIS A 7 20.47 67.03 -24.43
C HIS A 7 20.10 65.93 -23.45
N TYR A 8 20.14 64.69 -23.90
CA TYR A 8 19.95 63.52 -23.03
C TYR A 8 21.25 63.22 -22.28
N LYS A 9 21.33 63.67 -21.03
CA LYS A 9 22.45 63.36 -20.12
C LYS A 9 22.29 61.89 -19.69
N LYS A 10 23.13 61.04 -20.19
CA LYS A 10 23.16 59.59 -19.93
C LYS A 10 23.59 59.31 -18.49
N ASP A 11 22.66 59.18 -17.58
CA ASP A 11 22.94 58.89 -16.18
C ASP A 11 23.27 57.39 -16.01
N LYS A 12 24.50 57.12 -15.57
CA LYS A 12 25.02 55.75 -15.35
C LYS A 12 24.26 54.96 -14.27
N ASN A 13 23.50 55.67 -13.42
CA ASN A 13 22.72 55.05 -12.35
C ASN A 13 21.39 54.46 -12.83
N MET A 14 20.81 54.92 -13.95
CA MET A 14 19.55 54.39 -14.48
C MET A 14 19.70 52.92 -15.00
N LYS A 15 20.88 52.55 -15.50
CA LYS A 15 21.12 51.16 -15.93
C LYS A 15 21.14 50.14 -14.77
N LYS A 16 21.63 50.60 -13.59
CA LYS A 16 21.65 49.77 -12.38
C LYS A 16 20.26 49.61 -11.77
N ILE A 17 19.46 50.68 -11.78
CA ILE A 17 18.07 50.64 -11.29
C ILE A 17 17.18 49.78 -12.19
N SER A 18 17.36 49.87 -13.53
CA SER A 18 16.60 49.06 -14.47
C SER A 18 16.94 47.58 -14.36
N LEU A 19 18.19 47.20 -14.11
CA LEU A 19 18.62 45.84 -13.88
C LEU A 19 18.13 45.27 -12.56
N VAL A 20 18.10 46.06 -11.51
CA VAL A 20 17.58 45.65 -10.19
C VAL A 20 16.07 45.49 -10.23
N VAL A 21 15.34 46.40 -10.89
CA VAL A 21 13.87 46.28 -11.05
C VAL A 21 13.51 45.07 -11.91
N LEU A 22 14.25 44.77 -12.98
CA LEU A 22 14.04 43.55 -13.76
C LEU A 22 14.38 42.26 -12.98
N ALA A 23 15.42 42.26 -12.14
CA ALA A 23 15.77 41.14 -11.30
C ALA A 23 14.73 40.92 -10.20
N VAL A 24 14.20 41.96 -9.56
CA VAL A 24 13.14 41.86 -8.55
C VAL A 24 11.80 41.48 -9.19
N ALA A 25 11.46 42.00 -10.37
CA ALA A 25 10.27 41.59 -11.11
C ALA A 25 10.39 40.11 -11.56
N GLY A 26 11.57 39.67 -11.98
CA GLY A 26 11.83 38.25 -12.32
C GLY A 26 11.71 37.31 -11.11
N MET A 27 12.09 37.71 -9.92
CA MET A 27 11.92 36.93 -8.70
C MET A 27 10.45 36.83 -8.21
N LEU A 28 9.63 37.84 -8.50
CA LEU A 28 8.21 37.82 -8.16
C LEU A 28 7.37 36.88 -9.06
N PHE A 29 7.86 36.57 -10.25
CA PHE A 29 7.16 35.61 -11.15
C PHE A 29 7.57 34.15 -10.94
N LEU A 30 8.54 33.84 -10.07
CA LEU A 30 8.98 32.50 -9.73
C LEU A 30 8.23 31.89 -8.53
N GLN A 31 7.27 32.57 -7.96
CA GLN A 31 6.30 31.97 -7.06
C GLN A 31 5.31 31.15 -7.91
N GLY A 32 5.82 30.11 -8.55
CA GLY A 32 5.00 29.10 -9.19
C GLY A 32 3.98 28.62 -8.17
N CYS A 33 2.68 28.67 -8.53
CA CYS A 33 1.60 28.12 -7.72
C CYS A 33 1.79 26.62 -7.53
N THR A 34 2.69 26.23 -6.63
CA THR A 34 2.77 24.85 -6.18
C THR A 34 1.67 24.64 -5.15
N THR A 35 0.83 23.67 -5.36
CA THR A 35 -0.16 23.23 -4.37
C THR A 35 0.48 22.26 -3.37
N LYS A 36 1.73 22.59 -2.95
CA LYS A 36 2.41 21.80 -1.93
C LYS A 36 1.54 21.77 -0.68
N SER A 37 1.19 20.60 -0.24
CA SER A 37 0.23 20.40 0.85
C SER A 37 0.91 19.99 2.15
N SER A 38 1.82 19.04 2.15
CA SER A 38 2.52 18.65 3.38
C SER A 38 3.72 19.54 3.65
N THR A 39 3.88 19.97 4.91
CA THR A 39 4.92 20.92 5.31
C THR A 39 6.33 20.33 5.24
N LYS A 40 6.44 19.02 5.47
CA LYS A 40 7.73 18.31 5.44
C LYS A 40 7.50 16.84 5.06
N VAL A 41 7.92 16.46 3.87
CA VAL A 41 7.93 15.06 3.45
C VAL A 41 9.31 14.47 3.75
N PRO A 42 9.41 13.39 4.56
CA PRO A 42 10.66 12.71 4.81
C PRO A 42 11.26 12.17 3.51
N ARG A 43 12.60 12.06 3.43
CA ARG A 43 13.30 11.59 2.22
C ARG A 43 12.85 10.18 1.77
N ASN A 44 12.58 9.30 2.73
CA ASN A 44 12.05 7.95 2.47
C ASN A 44 10.55 7.91 2.16
N GLY A 45 9.84 9.04 2.20
CA GLY A 45 8.42 9.14 1.94
C GLY A 45 7.50 8.44 2.96
N ILE A 46 8.04 7.92 4.07
CA ILE A 46 7.25 7.26 5.11
C ILE A 46 6.68 8.31 6.04
N MET A 47 5.35 8.41 6.08
CA MET A 47 4.61 9.39 6.89
C MET A 47 3.50 8.72 7.68
N THR A 48 3.09 9.37 8.75
CA THR A 48 1.87 9.06 9.49
C THR A 48 0.70 9.90 9.00
N LYS A 49 -0.53 9.52 9.32
CA LYS A 49 -1.74 10.25 8.91
C LYS A 49 -1.75 11.70 9.40
N ASP A 50 -1.21 11.95 10.60
CA ASP A 50 -1.21 13.26 11.24
C ASP A 50 -0.22 14.25 10.59
N GLU A 51 0.77 13.75 9.87
CA GLU A 51 1.76 14.56 9.15
C GLU A 51 1.29 14.98 7.76
N VAL A 52 0.19 14.38 7.28
CA VAL A 52 -0.32 14.55 5.92
C VAL A 52 -1.33 15.70 5.87
N THR A 53 -1.10 16.62 4.95
CA THR A 53 -2.06 17.68 4.64
C THR A 53 -2.51 17.54 3.18
N PHE A 54 -3.80 17.64 2.95
CA PHE A 54 -4.38 17.62 1.60
C PHE A 54 -4.55 19.05 1.07
N PRO A 55 -4.34 19.27 -0.25
CA PRO A 55 -4.63 20.56 -0.87
C PRO A 55 -6.12 20.87 -0.82
N LYS A 56 -6.48 22.15 -0.81
CA LYS A 56 -7.90 22.56 -0.89
C LYS A 56 -8.49 22.09 -2.22
N PRO A 57 -9.68 21.43 -2.24
CA PRO A 57 -10.28 20.87 -3.45
C PRO A 57 -10.44 21.84 -4.62
N GLU A 58 -10.70 23.13 -4.33
CA GLU A 58 -10.84 24.20 -5.34
C GLU A 58 -9.53 24.54 -6.08
N LYS A 59 -8.38 24.05 -5.59
CA LYS A 59 -7.07 24.17 -6.26
C LYS A 59 -6.79 23.03 -7.24
N SER A 60 -7.72 22.10 -7.41
CA SER A 60 -7.59 21.05 -8.44
C SER A 60 -7.51 21.68 -9.82
N ILE A 61 -6.64 21.12 -10.68
CA ILE A 61 -6.55 21.50 -12.10
C ILE A 61 -7.83 21.14 -12.87
N TYR A 62 -8.65 20.26 -12.32
CA TYR A 62 -9.96 19.89 -12.84
C TYR A 62 -11.05 20.62 -12.05
N LYS A 63 -12.01 21.21 -12.75
CA LYS A 63 -13.14 21.94 -12.15
C LYS A 63 -14.07 21.06 -11.29
N LYS A 64 -14.05 19.75 -11.53
CA LYS A 64 -14.87 18.75 -10.81
C LYS A 64 -13.99 17.56 -10.43
N ALA A 65 -14.36 16.87 -9.36
CA ALA A 65 -13.77 15.59 -9.00
C ALA A 65 -14.01 14.56 -10.11
N LEU A 66 -12.97 13.81 -10.47
CA LEU A 66 -13.03 12.82 -11.54
C LEU A 66 -13.53 11.47 -11.02
N SER A 67 -14.33 10.78 -11.80
CA SER A 67 -14.65 9.38 -11.53
C SER A 67 -13.43 8.50 -11.78
N VAL A 68 -13.25 7.49 -10.95
CA VAL A 68 -12.16 6.52 -11.07
C VAL A 68 -12.73 5.11 -11.01
N ASN A 69 -12.09 4.19 -11.73
CA ASN A 69 -12.41 2.77 -11.58
C ASN A 69 -11.93 2.29 -10.19
N LEU A 70 -12.88 1.84 -9.36
CA LEU A 70 -12.60 1.41 -7.99
C LEU A 70 -11.63 0.21 -7.95
N GLU A 71 -11.69 -0.69 -8.92
CA GLU A 71 -10.75 -1.81 -8.99
C GLU A 71 -9.32 -1.35 -9.27
N ASN A 72 -9.15 -0.31 -10.11
CA ASN A 72 -7.83 0.24 -10.39
C ASN A 72 -7.22 0.92 -9.17
N ILE A 73 -8.01 1.69 -8.42
CA ILE A 73 -7.49 2.37 -7.23
C ILE A 73 -7.19 1.37 -6.11
N ARG A 74 -7.93 0.26 -6.02
CA ARG A 74 -7.67 -0.84 -5.08
C ARG A 74 -6.34 -1.55 -5.34
N LYS A 75 -5.86 -1.55 -6.59
CA LYS A 75 -4.57 -2.16 -6.98
C LYS A 75 -3.36 -1.32 -6.60
N ILE A 76 -3.55 -0.06 -6.21
CA ILE A 76 -2.44 0.80 -5.82
C ILE A 76 -1.88 0.36 -4.48
N GLU A 77 -0.57 0.13 -4.46
CA GLU A 77 0.14 -0.31 -3.27
C GLU A 77 1.52 0.37 -3.13
N VAL A 78 2.06 0.32 -1.92
CA VAL A 78 3.42 0.78 -1.63
C VAL A 78 4.42 0.00 -2.49
N GLY A 79 5.45 0.68 -2.99
CA GLY A 79 6.46 0.10 -3.89
C GLY A 79 6.18 0.32 -5.38
N MET A 80 4.97 0.74 -5.76
CA MET A 80 4.65 1.07 -7.15
C MET A 80 5.38 2.33 -7.64
N SER A 81 5.79 2.31 -8.90
CA SER A 81 6.34 3.47 -9.59
C SER A 81 5.24 4.46 -9.99
N LYS A 82 5.64 5.70 -10.31
CA LYS A 82 4.72 6.73 -10.83
C LYS A 82 4.02 6.29 -12.11
N ASP A 83 4.70 5.57 -12.98
CA ASP A 83 4.12 5.12 -14.26
C ASP A 83 3.09 4.02 -14.08
N GLU A 84 3.29 3.10 -13.13
CA GLU A 84 2.30 2.09 -12.78
C GLU A 84 1.04 2.74 -12.20
N ILE A 85 1.18 3.69 -11.27
CA ILE A 85 0.04 4.41 -10.69
C ILE A 85 -0.67 5.24 -11.75
N ARG A 86 0.07 5.91 -12.65
CA ARG A 86 -0.51 6.69 -13.75
C ARG A 86 -1.34 5.84 -14.70
N LYS A 87 -0.91 4.61 -14.99
CA LYS A 87 -1.68 3.66 -15.82
C LYS A 87 -2.99 3.23 -15.16
N LEU A 88 -3.03 3.18 -13.83
CA LEU A 88 -4.23 2.76 -13.08
C LEU A 88 -5.24 3.90 -12.89
N ILE A 89 -4.78 5.09 -12.46
CA ILE A 89 -5.67 6.19 -12.03
C ILE A 89 -5.38 7.53 -12.71
N GLY A 90 -4.50 7.57 -13.71
CA GLY A 90 -4.19 8.79 -14.45
C GLY A 90 -3.16 9.68 -13.76
N VAL A 91 -3.05 10.91 -14.26
CA VAL A 91 -2.15 11.94 -13.73
C VAL A 91 -2.71 12.57 -12.44
N PRO A 92 -1.85 13.14 -11.57
CA PRO A 92 -2.33 13.83 -10.38
C PRO A 92 -3.23 15.04 -10.74
N HIS A 93 -4.19 15.34 -9.88
CA HIS A 93 -5.21 16.37 -10.09
C HIS A 93 -4.83 17.74 -9.54
N PHE A 94 -3.67 17.83 -8.91
CA PHE A 94 -3.14 19.09 -8.36
C PHE A 94 -1.73 19.33 -8.90
N SER A 95 -1.34 20.61 -9.02
CA SER A 95 0.00 20.95 -9.46
C SER A 95 1.02 20.57 -8.39
N ALA A 96 1.88 19.61 -8.70
CA ALA A 96 2.88 19.08 -7.78
C ALA A 96 4.24 19.79 -7.87
N GLY A 97 4.37 20.82 -8.72
CA GLY A 97 5.64 21.53 -8.97
C GLY A 97 6.42 20.96 -10.18
N LEU A 98 7.57 21.57 -10.48
CA LEU A 98 8.36 21.28 -11.68
C LEU A 98 9.50 20.26 -11.44
N ALA A 99 9.99 20.14 -10.19
CA ALA A 99 11.12 19.28 -9.87
C ALA A 99 10.93 18.60 -8.50
N TYR A 100 11.54 17.41 -8.34
CA TYR A 100 11.56 16.66 -7.08
C TYR A 100 10.16 16.39 -6.50
N VAL A 101 9.22 16.05 -7.37
CA VAL A 101 7.83 15.77 -6.98
C VAL A 101 7.76 14.47 -6.20
N VAL A 102 7.47 14.57 -4.91
CA VAL A 102 7.32 13.43 -3.99
C VAL A 102 5.90 13.24 -3.47
N GLU A 103 4.97 14.10 -3.84
CA GLU A 103 3.55 13.98 -3.49
C GLU A 103 2.70 14.09 -4.76
N TRP A 104 1.76 13.16 -4.92
CA TRP A 104 0.70 13.23 -5.91
C TRP A 104 -0.65 13.25 -5.21
N ASP A 105 -1.44 14.26 -5.53
CA ASP A 105 -2.77 14.44 -4.97
C ASP A 105 -3.84 14.25 -6.04
N TYR A 106 -4.90 13.56 -5.65
CA TYR A 106 -6.05 13.27 -6.49
C TYR A 106 -7.34 13.74 -5.82
N LEU A 107 -8.33 14.11 -6.62
CA LEU A 107 -9.67 14.45 -6.19
C LEU A 107 -10.65 13.58 -6.98
N PHE A 108 -11.24 12.58 -6.33
CA PHE A 108 -12.12 11.62 -6.94
C PHE A 108 -13.58 11.79 -6.51
N ASN A 109 -14.49 11.47 -7.41
CA ASN A 109 -15.88 11.19 -7.10
C ASN A 109 -16.06 9.67 -7.11
N LEU A 110 -16.12 9.07 -5.92
CA LEU A 110 -16.25 7.63 -5.76
C LEU A 110 -17.73 7.22 -5.85
N LYS A 111 -18.03 6.26 -6.73
CA LYS A 111 -19.36 5.68 -6.92
C LYS A 111 -19.24 4.20 -7.21
N GLU A 112 -20.16 3.38 -6.68
CA GLU A 112 -20.25 1.97 -7.06
C GLU A 112 -21.00 1.81 -8.38
N LYS A 113 -22.05 2.60 -8.58
CA LYS A 113 -22.91 2.56 -9.77
C LYS A 113 -23.26 3.96 -10.27
N ALA A 114 -23.64 4.05 -11.52
CA ALA A 114 -24.18 5.28 -12.09
C ALA A 114 -25.49 5.63 -11.35
N GLY A 115 -25.61 6.89 -10.90
CA GLY A 115 -26.77 7.37 -10.14
C GLY A 115 -26.61 7.37 -8.62
N ASP A 116 -25.57 6.75 -8.08
CA ASP A 116 -25.26 6.83 -6.65
C ASP A 116 -24.91 8.27 -6.24
N LYS A 117 -25.10 8.57 -4.94
CA LYS A 117 -24.73 9.85 -4.35
C LYS A 117 -23.23 10.11 -4.53
N ASP A 118 -22.88 11.35 -4.85
CA ASP A 118 -21.50 11.78 -4.97
C ASP A 118 -20.75 11.63 -3.64
N MET A 119 -19.62 10.93 -3.67
CA MET A 119 -18.68 10.87 -2.57
C MET A 119 -17.34 11.46 -3.03
N ILE A 120 -17.08 12.70 -2.64
CA ILE A 120 -15.87 13.43 -3.03
C ILE A 120 -14.74 13.10 -2.06
N CYS A 121 -13.72 12.45 -2.56
CA CYS A 121 -12.59 11.96 -1.80
C CYS A 121 -11.27 12.47 -2.35
N GLN A 122 -10.34 12.77 -1.45
CA GLN A 122 -8.96 13.06 -1.85
C GLN A 122 -8.08 11.85 -1.53
N TYR A 123 -7.19 11.55 -2.45
CA TYR A 123 -6.22 10.48 -2.33
C TYR A 123 -4.82 11.03 -2.54
N LYS A 124 -3.89 10.69 -1.66
CA LYS A 124 -2.51 11.14 -1.72
C LYS A 124 -1.56 9.95 -1.82
N VAL A 125 -0.62 10.04 -2.75
CA VAL A 125 0.52 9.14 -2.87
C VAL A 125 1.77 9.91 -2.51
N VAL A 126 2.51 9.43 -1.51
CA VAL A 126 3.82 9.97 -1.13
C VAL A 126 4.89 9.03 -1.63
N TYR A 127 5.90 9.59 -2.28
CA TYR A 127 6.99 8.84 -2.90
C TYR A 127 8.27 8.97 -2.10
N ASP A 128 9.01 7.90 -2.01
CA ASP A 128 10.42 7.92 -1.60
C ASP A 128 11.24 8.74 -2.61
N PHE A 129 12.06 9.66 -2.12
CA PHE A 129 12.82 10.60 -2.94
C PHE A 129 13.91 9.92 -3.78
N ASP A 130 14.52 8.85 -3.27
CA ASP A 130 15.65 8.18 -3.91
C ASP A 130 15.19 7.14 -4.93
N THR A 131 14.12 6.42 -4.64
CA THR A 131 13.62 5.34 -5.49
C THR A 131 12.48 5.76 -6.41
N TYR A 132 11.83 6.89 -6.14
CA TYR A 132 10.60 7.37 -6.81
C TYR A 132 9.44 6.37 -6.78
N LYS A 133 9.45 5.46 -5.81
CA LYS A 133 8.38 4.50 -5.56
C LYS A 133 7.43 5.01 -4.48
N ALA A 134 6.16 4.65 -4.56
CA ALA A 134 5.18 4.96 -3.53
C ALA A 134 5.63 4.38 -2.18
N ALA A 135 5.74 5.24 -1.18
CA ALA A 135 6.16 4.89 0.18
C ALA A 135 5.00 4.97 1.17
N SER A 136 4.05 5.88 0.95
CA SER A 136 2.86 6.02 1.79
C SER A 136 1.63 6.40 0.96
N LEU A 137 0.46 5.92 1.38
CA LEU A 137 -0.81 6.09 0.69
C LEU A 137 -1.87 6.56 1.70
N PHE A 138 -2.61 7.64 1.38
CA PHE A 138 -3.57 8.22 2.32
C PHE A 138 -4.87 8.62 1.64
N TRP A 139 -5.97 8.40 2.35
CA TRP A 139 -7.26 9.02 2.08
C TRP A 139 -7.48 10.21 3.01
N ASN A 140 -8.16 11.25 2.54
CA ASN A 140 -8.45 12.41 3.37
C ASN A 140 -9.38 12.08 4.55
N THR A 141 -10.31 11.16 4.37
CA THR A 141 -11.22 10.68 5.42
C THR A 141 -11.23 9.16 5.52
N LYS A 142 -11.57 8.65 6.71
CA LYS A 142 -11.76 7.22 6.91
C LYS A 142 -12.93 6.67 6.09
N GLU A 143 -13.99 7.46 5.90
CA GLU A 143 -15.14 7.09 5.10
C GLU A 143 -14.76 6.79 3.64
N CYS A 144 -13.88 7.62 3.04
CA CYS A 144 -13.34 7.38 1.70
C CYS A 144 -12.51 6.09 1.62
N GLU A 145 -11.68 5.87 2.63
CA GLU A 145 -10.89 4.64 2.74
C GLU A 145 -11.78 3.41 2.88
N ASP A 146 -12.76 3.46 3.77
CA ASP A 146 -13.70 2.37 4.04
C ASP A 146 -14.56 2.07 2.79
N PHE A 147 -14.98 3.09 2.04
CA PHE A 147 -15.73 2.92 0.80
C PHE A 147 -14.94 2.13 -0.24
N VAL A 148 -13.68 2.48 -0.46
CA VAL A 148 -12.82 1.75 -1.40
C VAL A 148 -12.52 0.33 -0.91
N ASN A 149 -12.40 0.16 0.41
CA ASN A 149 -12.11 -1.13 1.04
C ASN A 149 -13.34 -2.03 1.27
N LYS A 150 -14.56 -1.50 1.14
CA LYS A 150 -15.84 -2.18 1.44
C LYS A 150 -16.00 -3.56 0.76
N ASN A 151 -15.41 -3.74 -0.41
CA ASN A 151 -15.46 -5.00 -1.16
C ASN A 151 -14.17 -5.83 -1.06
N LYS A 152 -13.26 -5.50 -0.13
CA LYS A 152 -12.17 -6.40 0.19
C LYS A 152 -12.76 -7.64 0.87
N LYS A 153 -12.69 -8.77 0.20
CA LYS A 153 -13.08 -10.05 0.77
C LYS A 153 -11.85 -10.75 1.31
N THR A 154 -11.74 -10.82 2.64
CA THR A 154 -10.78 -11.71 3.27
C THR A 154 -11.45 -13.05 3.50
N GLN A 155 -10.86 -14.11 2.99
CA GLN A 155 -11.28 -15.47 3.26
C GLN A 155 -10.22 -16.15 4.10
N SER A 156 -10.61 -16.60 5.28
CA SER A 156 -9.77 -17.41 6.16
C SER A 156 -9.92 -18.89 5.81
N ILE A 157 -8.81 -19.56 5.62
CA ILE A 157 -8.73 -20.98 5.26
C ILE A 157 -7.85 -21.65 6.30
N GLU A 158 -8.40 -22.66 6.96
CA GLU A 158 -7.67 -23.50 7.88
C GLU A 158 -7.22 -24.77 7.17
N LEU A 159 -5.94 -25.05 7.25
CA LEU A 159 -5.32 -26.21 6.61
C LEU A 159 -4.63 -27.06 7.68
N SER A 160 -4.95 -28.36 7.71
CA SER A 160 -4.28 -29.31 8.61
C SER A 160 -2.79 -29.41 8.29
N SER A 161 -1.95 -29.27 9.32
CA SER A 161 -0.50 -29.45 9.17
C SER A 161 -0.14 -30.90 8.78
N ASP A 162 -0.90 -31.87 9.24
CA ASP A 162 -0.65 -33.28 8.93
C ASP A 162 -0.91 -33.58 7.45
N PHE A 163 -1.81 -32.83 6.82
CA PHE A 163 -2.03 -32.86 5.37
C PHE A 163 -0.98 -32.09 4.58
N LEU A 164 -0.63 -30.89 5.06
CA LEU A 164 0.28 -30.01 4.35
C LEU A 164 1.73 -30.48 4.36
N PHE A 165 2.20 -31.05 5.47
CA PHE A 165 3.62 -31.33 5.67
C PHE A 165 3.91 -32.82 5.79
N LYS A 166 5.17 -33.19 5.53
CA LYS A 166 5.68 -34.49 5.92
C LYS A 166 5.74 -34.58 7.44
N PHE A 167 5.61 -35.80 7.96
CA PHE A 167 5.63 -36.06 9.40
C PHE A 167 6.81 -35.35 10.10
N ALA A 168 6.56 -34.71 11.23
CA ALA A 168 7.52 -33.97 12.05
C ALA A 168 8.41 -32.98 11.27
N SER A 169 7.89 -32.39 10.20
CA SER A 169 8.65 -31.55 9.28
C SER A 169 7.94 -30.23 8.97
N ALA A 170 8.69 -29.27 8.44
CA ALA A 170 8.18 -28.07 7.78
C ALA A 170 8.26 -28.20 6.24
N ASN A 171 8.68 -29.36 5.69
CA ASN A 171 8.70 -29.57 4.26
C ASN A 171 7.31 -29.95 3.76
N LEU A 172 6.77 -29.17 2.82
CA LEU A 172 5.46 -29.46 2.22
C LEU A 172 5.45 -30.83 1.56
N SER A 173 4.37 -31.58 1.79
CA SER A 173 4.02 -32.75 1.05
C SER A 173 3.61 -32.41 -0.39
N GLN A 174 3.47 -33.40 -1.27
CA GLN A 174 2.93 -33.12 -2.61
C GLN A 174 1.47 -32.62 -2.52
N ASN A 175 0.67 -33.18 -1.61
CA ASN A 175 -0.70 -32.74 -1.38
C ASN A 175 -0.72 -31.24 -0.90
N GLY A 176 0.18 -30.86 0.00
CA GLY A 176 0.31 -29.48 0.45
C GLY A 176 0.66 -28.51 -0.67
N LYS A 177 1.56 -28.90 -1.58
CA LYS A 177 1.90 -28.07 -2.75
C LYS A 177 0.71 -27.90 -3.70
N ASN A 178 0.01 -29.01 -3.96
CA ASN A 178 -1.19 -29.00 -4.81
C ASN A 178 -2.28 -28.11 -4.21
N GLU A 179 -2.47 -28.17 -2.89
CA GLU A 179 -3.47 -27.34 -2.21
C GLU A 179 -3.16 -25.84 -2.34
N ILE A 180 -1.90 -25.43 -2.14
CA ILE A 180 -1.49 -24.03 -2.34
C ILE A 180 -1.71 -23.60 -3.79
N SER A 181 -1.39 -24.47 -4.77
CA SER A 181 -1.65 -24.19 -6.19
C SER A 181 -3.15 -24.03 -6.47
N ASN A 182 -4.00 -24.89 -5.87
CA ASN A 182 -5.45 -24.80 -5.99
C ASN A 182 -5.99 -23.49 -5.42
N LEU A 183 -5.46 -23.03 -4.29
CA LEU A 183 -5.83 -21.72 -3.71
C LEU A 183 -5.48 -20.58 -4.65
N VAL A 184 -4.27 -20.56 -5.23
CA VAL A 184 -3.88 -19.53 -6.21
C VAL A 184 -4.81 -19.53 -7.42
N ASN A 185 -5.17 -20.70 -7.94
CA ASN A 185 -6.10 -20.83 -9.07
C ASN A 185 -7.51 -20.38 -8.71
N LYS A 186 -8.01 -20.78 -7.51
CA LYS A 186 -9.35 -20.41 -7.02
C LYS A 186 -9.56 -18.91 -6.89
N PHE A 187 -8.58 -18.21 -6.32
CA PHE A 187 -8.69 -16.78 -6.10
C PHE A 187 -8.28 -15.94 -7.32
N GLY A 188 -7.51 -16.52 -8.23
CA GLY A 188 -6.89 -15.80 -9.34
C GLY A 188 -5.71 -14.97 -8.87
N LYS A 189 -4.54 -15.27 -9.38
CA LYS A 189 -3.26 -14.63 -9.01
C LYS A 189 -3.33 -13.09 -9.00
N GLU A 190 -3.99 -12.54 -10.02
CA GLU A 190 -4.09 -11.08 -10.22
C GLU A 190 -5.05 -10.43 -9.20
N ASN A 191 -5.99 -11.21 -8.65
CA ASN A 191 -6.98 -10.71 -7.71
C ASN A 191 -6.47 -10.75 -6.26
N ILE A 192 -5.39 -11.50 -5.96
CA ILE A 192 -4.83 -11.59 -4.61
C ILE A 192 -4.12 -10.29 -4.28
N LYS A 193 -4.61 -9.63 -3.23
CA LYS A 193 -4.03 -8.40 -2.68
C LYS A 193 -2.98 -8.72 -1.63
N THR A 194 -3.38 -9.45 -0.56
CA THR A 194 -2.48 -9.87 0.52
C THR A 194 -2.80 -11.28 0.98
N ILE A 195 -1.78 -11.96 1.46
CA ILE A 195 -1.89 -13.25 2.13
C ILE A 195 -1.22 -13.14 3.50
N PHE A 196 -1.93 -13.53 4.55
CA PHE A 196 -1.36 -13.68 5.88
C PHE A 196 -1.39 -15.16 6.26
N VAL A 197 -0.24 -15.71 6.66
CA VAL A 197 -0.08 -17.14 6.97
C VAL A 197 0.38 -17.28 8.42
N VAL A 198 -0.41 -17.97 9.25
CA VAL A 198 -0.07 -18.26 10.63
C VAL A 198 0.07 -19.78 10.82
N GLY A 199 1.22 -20.21 11.28
CA GLY A 199 1.46 -21.60 11.66
C GLY A 199 1.18 -21.84 13.13
N HIS A 200 0.55 -22.98 13.46
CA HIS A 200 0.27 -23.42 14.82
C HIS A 200 0.79 -24.84 15.04
N THR A 201 1.07 -25.17 16.30
CA THR A 201 1.41 -26.51 16.77
C THR A 201 0.43 -26.95 17.85
N ASP A 202 0.45 -28.21 18.22
CA ASP A 202 -0.08 -28.65 19.48
C ASP A 202 0.91 -28.34 20.64
N LEU A 203 0.49 -28.65 21.85
CA LEU A 203 1.27 -28.41 23.09
C LEU A 203 2.38 -29.48 23.33
N ILE A 204 2.57 -30.44 22.44
CA ILE A 204 3.60 -31.48 22.63
C ILE A 204 4.95 -30.90 22.19
N GLY A 205 5.87 -30.82 23.14
CA GLY A 205 7.21 -30.26 22.91
C GLY A 205 7.50 -29.09 23.86
N SER A 206 8.51 -28.29 23.52
CA SER A 206 8.76 -27.03 24.23
C SER A 206 8.21 -25.85 23.44
N ASP A 207 7.71 -24.82 24.13
CA ASP A 207 7.19 -23.57 23.54
C ASP A 207 8.15 -23.02 22.48
N LYS A 208 9.46 -23.00 22.82
CA LYS A 208 10.50 -22.52 21.90
C LYS A 208 10.58 -23.35 20.63
N SER A 209 10.53 -24.69 20.72
CA SER A 209 10.57 -25.57 19.54
C SER A 209 9.30 -25.45 18.72
N ASN A 210 8.15 -25.32 19.37
CA ASN A 210 6.85 -25.15 18.75
C ASN A 210 6.75 -23.81 18.01
N LEU A 211 7.24 -22.72 18.61
CA LEU A 211 7.31 -21.41 17.95
C LEU A 211 8.19 -21.45 16.70
N ILE A 212 9.37 -22.08 16.78
CA ILE A 212 10.28 -22.21 15.64
C ILE A 212 9.66 -23.08 14.53
N LEU A 213 9.02 -24.20 14.89
CA LEU A 213 8.41 -25.11 13.92
C LEU A 213 7.24 -24.45 13.20
N SER A 214 6.36 -23.77 13.94
CA SER A 214 5.22 -23.05 13.38
C SER A 214 5.65 -21.96 12.40
N GLN A 215 6.69 -21.16 12.75
CA GLN A 215 7.27 -20.14 11.87
C GLN A 215 7.88 -20.77 10.61
N LYS A 216 8.61 -21.89 10.72
CA LYS A 216 9.16 -22.59 9.55
C LYS A 216 8.07 -23.11 8.63
N ARG A 217 6.97 -23.63 9.17
CA ARG A 217 5.81 -24.09 8.40
C ARG A 217 5.13 -22.95 7.65
N ALA A 218 4.88 -21.81 8.32
CA ALA A 218 4.33 -20.63 7.67
C ALA A 218 5.23 -20.13 6.53
N ASN A 219 6.55 -20.13 6.72
CA ASN A 219 7.51 -19.74 5.68
C ASN A 219 7.52 -20.71 4.49
N SER A 220 7.34 -22.02 4.74
CA SER A 220 7.26 -23.02 3.66
C SER A 220 6.00 -22.81 2.79
N VAL A 221 4.87 -22.47 3.41
CA VAL A 221 3.64 -22.10 2.71
C VAL A 221 3.85 -20.83 1.88
N LYS A 222 4.44 -19.78 2.46
CA LYS A 222 4.82 -18.57 1.73
C LYS A 222 5.66 -18.89 0.49
N ASN A 223 6.71 -19.67 0.67
CA ASN A 223 7.62 -20.02 -0.42
C ASN A 223 6.89 -20.74 -1.56
N GLU A 224 5.90 -21.58 -1.24
CA GLU A 224 5.10 -22.24 -2.26
C GLU A 224 4.15 -21.28 -2.99
N PHE A 225 3.52 -20.32 -2.28
CA PHE A 225 2.77 -19.25 -2.93
C PHE A 225 3.65 -18.44 -3.88
N VAL A 226 4.90 -18.12 -3.48
CA VAL A 226 5.86 -17.40 -4.33
C VAL A 226 6.21 -18.21 -5.59
N LYS A 227 6.41 -19.55 -5.48
CA LYS A 227 6.64 -20.42 -6.63
C LYS A 227 5.44 -20.46 -7.59
N ASN A 228 4.23 -20.31 -7.06
CA ASN A 228 3.01 -20.18 -7.86
C ASN A 228 2.80 -18.77 -8.41
N GLY A 229 3.79 -17.87 -8.23
CA GLY A 229 3.86 -16.56 -8.85
C GLY A 229 3.21 -15.42 -8.06
N ILE A 230 2.91 -15.60 -6.78
CA ILE A 230 2.52 -14.51 -5.90
C ILE A 230 3.76 -13.75 -5.44
N LEU A 231 3.73 -12.42 -5.50
CA LEU A 231 4.85 -11.59 -5.06
C LEU A 231 5.10 -11.78 -3.55
N SER A 232 6.37 -11.95 -3.17
CA SER A 232 6.76 -12.14 -1.76
C SER A 232 6.33 -10.98 -0.86
N SER A 233 6.27 -9.75 -1.40
CA SER A 233 5.81 -8.55 -0.70
C SER A 233 4.33 -8.59 -0.31
N LYS A 234 3.52 -9.40 -0.99
CA LYS A 234 2.11 -9.60 -0.67
C LYS A 234 1.88 -10.61 0.46
N ILE A 235 2.92 -11.31 0.94
CA ILE A 235 2.77 -12.44 1.85
C ILE A 235 3.50 -12.16 3.16
N THR A 236 2.74 -12.09 4.26
CA THR A 236 3.25 -12.01 5.63
C THR A 236 3.09 -13.35 6.33
N THR A 237 4.06 -13.72 7.15
CA THR A 237 4.04 -14.99 7.90
C THR A 237 4.26 -14.78 9.38
N SER A 238 3.61 -15.58 10.22
CA SER A 238 3.83 -15.63 11.65
C SER A 238 3.78 -17.08 12.14
N GLY A 239 4.58 -17.38 13.17
CA GLY A 239 4.45 -18.61 13.94
C GLY A 239 3.83 -18.28 15.29
N ALA A 240 2.71 -18.93 15.62
CA ALA A 240 2.04 -18.80 16.92
C ALA A 240 2.45 -19.90 17.93
N GLY A 241 3.18 -20.93 17.47
CA GLY A 241 3.47 -22.07 18.32
C GLY A 241 2.19 -22.74 18.82
N GLU A 242 2.10 -22.98 20.10
CA GLU A 242 0.97 -23.58 20.80
C GLU A 242 0.04 -22.58 21.49
N SER A 243 0.30 -21.27 21.36
CA SER A 243 -0.36 -20.22 22.14
C SER A 243 -1.87 -20.02 21.81
N GLU A 244 -2.34 -20.55 20.69
CA GLU A 244 -3.71 -20.37 20.21
C GLU A 244 -4.37 -21.74 19.94
N PRO A 245 -4.65 -22.56 20.97
CA PRO A 245 -5.29 -23.85 20.79
C PRO A 245 -6.75 -23.68 20.37
N VAL A 246 -7.20 -24.50 19.42
CA VAL A 246 -8.62 -24.63 19.04
C VAL A 246 -9.26 -25.87 19.68
N LYS A 247 -8.45 -26.74 20.24
CA LYS A 247 -8.87 -27.96 20.93
C LYS A 247 -8.07 -28.17 22.21
N GLU A 248 -8.77 -28.29 23.32
CA GLU A 248 -8.24 -28.73 24.60
C GLU A 248 -8.46 -30.24 24.79
N CYS A 249 -7.52 -30.94 25.35
CA CYS A 249 -7.54 -32.37 25.58
C CYS A 249 -7.09 -32.71 26.99
N ASP A 250 -7.66 -33.75 27.57
CA ASP A 250 -7.25 -34.24 28.90
C ASP A 250 -5.82 -34.79 28.85
N SER A 251 -4.96 -34.23 29.68
CA SER A 251 -3.54 -34.63 29.78
C SER A 251 -3.34 -36.07 30.29
N ASN A 252 -4.36 -36.68 30.90
CA ASN A 252 -4.32 -38.03 31.36
C ASN A 252 -4.61 -39.10 30.28
N LEU A 253 -4.92 -38.66 29.06
CA LEU A 253 -5.12 -39.56 27.94
C LEU A 253 -3.84 -40.37 27.62
N ALA A 254 -4.01 -41.61 27.19
CA ALA A 254 -2.91 -42.38 26.62
C ALA A 254 -2.26 -41.57 25.47
N LYS A 255 -0.93 -41.62 25.38
CA LYS A 255 -0.14 -40.76 24.43
C LYS A 255 -0.71 -40.73 23.02
N ASN A 256 -1.10 -41.86 22.47
CA ASN A 256 -1.63 -41.90 21.09
C ASN A 256 -3.00 -41.18 20.98
N LYS A 257 -3.87 -41.37 21.99
CA LYS A 257 -5.16 -40.69 22.06
C LYS A 257 -5.00 -39.15 22.29
N LEU A 258 -4.00 -38.75 23.06
CA LEU A 258 -3.68 -37.36 23.24
C LEU A 258 -3.21 -36.72 21.93
N ILE A 259 -2.31 -37.37 21.19
CA ILE A 259 -1.82 -36.90 19.88
C ILE A 259 -2.98 -36.77 18.87
N GLU A 260 -3.88 -37.71 18.85
CA GLU A 260 -5.08 -37.69 17.99
C GLU A 260 -6.04 -36.55 18.40
N CYS A 261 -6.33 -36.41 19.69
CA CYS A 261 -7.18 -35.34 20.21
C CYS A 261 -6.65 -33.98 19.87
N LEU A 262 -5.33 -33.76 19.96
CA LEU A 262 -4.66 -32.50 19.70
C LEU A 262 -4.43 -32.19 18.21
N ALA A 263 -4.79 -33.11 17.30
CA ALA A 263 -4.57 -32.94 15.85
C ALA A 263 -5.13 -31.61 15.28
N PRO A 264 -6.29 -31.09 15.70
CA PRO A 264 -6.81 -29.80 15.22
C PRO A 264 -5.90 -28.61 15.52
N ASN A 265 -5.09 -28.68 16.59
CA ASN A 265 -4.15 -27.60 16.93
C ASN A 265 -2.97 -27.52 15.94
N ARG A 266 -2.63 -28.63 15.29
CA ARG A 266 -1.60 -28.66 14.24
C ARG A 266 -2.18 -28.19 12.93
N ARG A 267 -2.19 -26.88 12.72
CA ARG A 267 -2.82 -26.25 11.56
C ARG A 267 -1.99 -25.09 11.00
N VAL A 268 -2.33 -24.66 9.81
CA VAL A 268 -1.90 -23.38 9.24
C VAL A 268 -3.13 -22.60 8.82
N ASN A 269 -3.28 -21.41 9.33
CA ASN A 269 -4.32 -20.47 8.90
C ASN A 269 -3.77 -19.61 7.77
N VAL A 270 -4.55 -19.49 6.70
CA VAL A 270 -4.21 -18.68 5.51
C VAL A 270 -5.34 -17.69 5.26
N ASP A 271 -5.09 -16.43 5.51
CA ASP A 271 -6.04 -15.34 5.23
C ASP A 271 -5.69 -14.74 3.87
N ILE A 272 -6.55 -14.91 2.90
CA ILE A 272 -6.40 -14.35 1.56
C ILE A 272 -7.36 -13.19 1.40
N THR A 273 -6.80 -11.97 1.21
CA THR A 273 -7.58 -10.78 0.88
C THR A 273 -7.48 -10.54 -0.62
N THR A 274 -8.63 -10.37 -1.27
CA THR A 274 -8.73 -10.00 -2.68
C THR A 274 -9.09 -8.52 -2.84
N TYR A 275 -8.82 -7.99 -4.04
CA TYR A 275 -9.22 -6.62 -4.40
C TYR A 275 -10.73 -6.45 -4.45
#